data_6a7f5a05ee23394c24c2201078da5b1f
#
_entry.id   6a7f5a05ee23394c24c2201078da5b1f
#
_cell.length_a   1.000
_cell.length_b   1.000
_cell.length_c   1.000
_cell.angle_alpha   90.00
_cell.angle_beta   90.00
_cell.angle_gamma   90.00
#
_symmetry.space_group_name_H-M   'P 1'
#
loop_
_entity.id
_entity.type
_entity.pdbx_description
1 polymer ?
#
loop_
_entity_poly.entity_id
_entity_poly.type
_entity_poly.pdbx_seq_one_letter_code
_entity_poly.pdbx_strand_id
1 'polypeptide(L)'
;MRRFAFAATLFLVSTLGCRKQQHSNDTGGVDTTSPPPAAPAPEMPDTSAGPQTYGFDQRQLFAQSIRQQLTGIDQQIEDLAAQAKSRGGAVSDRALANIRTSRRTVDRNLRQIDAATAANWEKVKQGVNRAVDNLTEAIEVAQPK
;
A
#
# COMPACT_ATOMS: atom_id res chain seq x y z
N MET A 1 32.58 -19.94 -17.05
CA MET A 1 31.36 -20.30 -17.80
C MET A 1 30.53 -21.24 -16.94
N ARG A 2 29.52 -20.71 -16.26
CA ARG A 2 28.55 -21.54 -15.52
C ARG A 2 27.17 -20.96 -15.82
N ARG A 3 26.41 -21.69 -16.64
CA ARG A 3 25.06 -21.40 -17.04
C ARG A 3 24.13 -21.91 -15.93
N PHE A 4 23.42 -21.03 -15.22
CA PHE A 4 22.30 -21.41 -14.35
C PHE A 4 21.01 -21.27 -15.13
N ALA A 5 20.38 -22.40 -15.39
CA ALA A 5 19.07 -22.51 -15.98
C ALA A 5 18.02 -22.19 -14.88
N PHE A 6 17.23 -21.16 -15.05
CA PHE A 6 16.06 -20.89 -14.22
C PHE A 6 14.87 -21.66 -14.77
N ALA A 7 14.41 -22.64 -14.00
CA ALA A 7 13.17 -23.36 -14.26
C ALA A 7 11.97 -22.46 -13.90
N ALA A 8 11.18 -22.14 -14.90
CA ALA A 8 9.90 -21.45 -14.74
C ALA A 8 8.87 -22.45 -14.20
N THR A 9 8.38 -22.24 -12.98
CA THR A 9 7.29 -23.01 -12.41
C THR A 9 5.98 -22.25 -12.66
N LEU A 10 5.21 -22.74 -13.61
CA LEU A 10 3.87 -22.25 -13.97
C LEU A 10 2.85 -22.82 -12.98
N PHE A 11 2.30 -22.00 -12.11
CA PHE A 11 1.13 -22.37 -11.28
C PHE A 11 -0.16 -21.96 -11.98
N LEU A 12 -0.83 -22.96 -12.53
CA LEU A 12 -2.20 -22.88 -13.03
C LEU A 12 -3.14 -23.16 -11.86
N VAL A 13 -3.86 -22.15 -11.39
CA VAL A 13 -4.98 -22.34 -10.48
C VAL A 13 -6.28 -22.01 -11.21
N SER A 14 -6.95 -23.07 -11.64
CA SER A 14 -8.34 -23.04 -12.13
C SER A 14 -9.27 -23.23 -10.95
N THR A 15 -10.14 -22.26 -10.65
CA THR A 15 -11.34 -22.54 -9.85
C THR A 15 -12.57 -21.96 -10.53
N LEU A 16 -13.28 -22.81 -11.25
CA LEU A 16 -14.69 -22.62 -11.58
C LEU A 16 -15.52 -22.75 -10.29
N GLY A 17 -16.40 -21.80 -10.06
CA GLY A 17 -17.36 -21.85 -8.97
C GLY A 17 -18.54 -20.89 -9.22
N CYS A 18 -19.28 -21.08 -10.33
CA CYS A 18 -20.62 -20.49 -10.48
C CYS A 18 -21.62 -21.28 -9.64
N ARG A 19 -22.14 -20.68 -8.59
CA ARG A 19 -23.35 -21.18 -7.94
C ARG A 19 -24.47 -20.17 -8.07
N LYS A 20 -25.27 -20.39 -9.09
CA LYS A 20 -26.54 -19.73 -9.35
C LYS A 20 -27.55 -20.25 -8.33
N GLN A 21 -27.95 -19.42 -7.36
CA GLN A 21 -29.04 -19.76 -6.44
C GLN A 21 -30.32 -19.10 -6.94
N GLN A 22 -31.16 -19.95 -7.49
CA GLN A 22 -32.50 -19.67 -7.93
C GLN A 22 -33.40 -19.62 -6.71
N HIS A 23 -34.01 -18.48 -6.38
CA HIS A 23 -35.07 -18.39 -5.39
C HIS A 23 -36.40 -18.39 -6.10
N SER A 24 -37.14 -19.50 -5.88
CA SER A 24 -38.52 -19.66 -6.29
C SER A 24 -39.40 -18.75 -5.43
N ASN A 25 -40.30 -18.04 -6.10
CA ASN A 25 -41.44 -17.36 -5.50
C ASN A 25 -42.38 -18.41 -4.90
N ASP A 26 -42.78 -18.23 -3.64
CA ASP A 26 -44.04 -18.76 -3.17
C ASP A 26 -44.84 -17.67 -2.45
N THR A 27 -46.10 -17.64 -2.79
CA THR A 27 -47.11 -16.64 -2.52
C THR A 27 -47.80 -16.94 -1.17
N GLY A 28 -48.01 -15.90 -0.36
CA GLY A 28 -49.12 -15.95 0.61
C GLY A 28 -48.78 -15.49 2.03
N GLY A 29 -49.47 -14.45 2.46
CA GLY A 29 -49.65 -14.18 3.88
C GLY A 29 -49.36 -12.71 4.27
N VAL A 30 -50.41 -11.90 4.28
CA VAL A 30 -50.48 -10.61 4.92
C VAL A 30 -50.27 -10.76 6.42
N ASP A 31 -49.24 -10.09 6.95
CA ASP A 31 -49.27 -9.58 8.31
C ASP A 31 -48.48 -8.30 8.43
N THR A 32 -49.22 -7.28 8.80
CA THR A 32 -48.80 -5.87 8.93
C THR A 32 -48.08 -5.70 10.27
N THR A 33 -46.77 -5.88 10.29
CA THR A 33 -45.93 -5.36 11.37
C THR A 33 -44.67 -4.80 10.76
N SER A 34 -44.64 -3.47 10.57
CA SER A 34 -43.44 -2.75 10.16
C SER A 34 -42.30 -3.02 11.16
N PRO A 35 -41.18 -3.61 10.74
CA PRO A 35 -39.99 -3.61 11.59
C PRO A 35 -39.46 -2.16 11.71
N PRO A 36 -38.90 -1.80 12.87
CA PRO A 36 -38.26 -0.48 13.04
C PRO A 36 -37.12 -0.32 12.01
N PRO A 37 -36.83 0.91 11.57
CA PRO A 37 -35.77 1.16 10.59
C PRO A 37 -34.44 0.60 11.13
N ALA A 38 -33.88 -0.33 10.39
CA ALA A 38 -32.57 -0.89 10.68
C ALA A 38 -31.55 0.27 10.72
N ALA A 39 -30.81 0.36 11.80
CA ALA A 39 -29.65 1.25 11.89
C ALA A 39 -28.74 0.99 10.70
N PRO A 40 -28.18 2.06 10.07
CA PRO A 40 -27.25 1.88 8.97
C PRO A 40 -26.08 1.00 9.44
N ALA A 41 -25.88 -0.14 8.77
CA ALA A 41 -24.73 -0.98 9.00
C ALA A 41 -23.46 -0.14 8.77
N PRO A 42 -22.40 -0.31 9.57
CA PRO A 42 -21.15 0.38 9.31
C PRO A 42 -20.67 -0.03 7.91
N GLU A 43 -20.62 0.93 7.00
CA GLU A 43 -20.06 0.73 5.67
C GLU A 43 -18.60 0.33 5.83
N MET A 44 -18.28 -0.92 5.50
CA MET A 44 -16.91 -1.38 5.40
C MET A 44 -16.23 -0.57 4.29
N PRO A 45 -15.03 -0.02 4.52
CA PRO A 45 -14.32 0.70 3.49
C PRO A 45 -14.08 -0.22 2.30
N ASP A 46 -14.57 0.22 1.15
CA ASP A 46 -14.44 -0.47 -0.14
C ASP A 46 -12.94 -0.62 -0.47
N THR A 47 -12.45 -1.85 -0.46
CA THR A 47 -11.03 -2.19 -0.70
C THR A 47 -10.71 -2.21 -2.20
N SER A 48 -11.39 -1.40 -2.99
CA SER A 48 -11.06 -1.18 -4.40
C SER A 48 -9.85 -0.26 -4.47
N ALA A 49 -8.68 -0.81 -4.74
CA ALA A 49 -7.38 -0.12 -4.87
C ALA A 49 -7.31 0.76 -6.13
N GLY A 50 -8.11 1.85 -6.15
CA GLY A 50 -7.85 3.03 -6.95
C GLY A 50 -7.02 4.04 -6.14
N PRO A 51 -6.47 5.10 -6.74
CA PRO A 51 -5.77 6.14 -5.99
C PRO A 51 -6.73 6.75 -4.97
N GLN A 52 -6.61 6.32 -3.70
CA GLN A 52 -7.53 6.74 -2.64
C GLN A 52 -7.31 8.22 -2.37
N THR A 53 -8.32 9.01 -2.68
CA THR A 53 -8.31 10.45 -2.39
C THR A 53 -8.68 10.66 -0.92
N TYR A 54 -7.66 10.64 -0.04
CA TYR A 54 -7.86 10.89 1.38
C TYR A 54 -8.20 12.36 1.63
N GLY A 55 -9.38 12.63 2.20
CA GLY A 55 -9.74 13.94 2.75
C GLY A 55 -9.00 14.24 4.06
N PHE A 56 -9.11 15.48 4.56
CA PHE A 56 -8.49 15.86 5.83
C PHE A 56 -8.96 15.00 7.01
N ASP A 57 -10.24 14.63 7.04
CA ASP A 57 -10.80 13.77 8.09
C ASP A 57 -10.20 12.36 8.10
N GLN A 58 -9.68 11.92 6.95
CA GLN A 58 -9.04 10.63 6.76
C GLN A 58 -7.51 10.69 6.90
N ARG A 59 -6.94 11.79 7.39
CA ARG A 59 -5.47 11.98 7.47
C ARG A 59 -4.75 10.88 8.24
N GLN A 60 -5.39 10.30 9.26
CA GLN A 60 -4.80 9.20 10.02
C GLN A 60 -4.79 7.88 9.24
N LEU A 61 -5.83 7.61 8.44
CA LEU A 61 -5.86 6.46 7.54
C LEU A 61 -4.79 6.60 6.46
N PHE A 62 -4.63 7.80 5.90
CA PHE A 62 -3.53 8.09 4.97
C PHE A 62 -2.17 7.82 5.62
N ALA A 63 -1.92 8.33 6.82
CA ALA A 63 -0.68 8.09 7.55
C ALA A 63 -0.42 6.59 7.78
N GLN A 64 -1.48 5.84 8.10
CA GLN A 64 -1.40 4.39 8.31
C GLN A 64 -1.06 3.66 7.00
N SER A 65 -1.70 4.01 5.88
CA SER A 65 -1.41 3.39 4.58
C SER A 65 0.04 3.63 4.15
N ILE A 66 0.56 4.84 4.34
CA ILE A 66 1.97 5.14 4.05
C ILE A 66 2.91 4.34 4.98
N ARG A 67 2.60 4.20 6.26
CA ARG A 67 3.43 3.38 7.18
C ARG A 67 3.44 1.90 6.78
N GLN A 68 2.32 1.36 6.32
CA GLN A 68 2.26 -0.01 5.78
C GLN A 68 3.13 -0.16 4.53
N GLN A 69 3.05 0.78 3.60
CA GLN A 69 3.90 0.80 2.41
C GLN A 69 5.39 0.88 2.78
N LEU A 70 5.74 1.70 3.76
CA LEU A 70 7.13 1.85 4.23
C LEU A 70 7.69 0.56 4.83
N THR A 71 6.87 -0.31 5.42
CA THR A 71 7.34 -1.61 5.93
C THR A 71 7.94 -2.46 4.81
N GLY A 72 7.29 -2.52 3.64
CA GLY A 72 7.84 -3.23 2.48
C GLY A 72 9.10 -2.55 1.90
N ILE A 73 9.14 -1.23 1.91
CA ILE A 73 10.29 -0.45 1.45
C ILE A 73 11.49 -0.64 2.40
N ASP A 74 11.28 -0.64 3.71
CA ASP A 74 12.33 -0.84 4.71
C ASP A 74 12.97 -2.24 4.55
N GLN A 75 12.19 -3.28 4.23
CA GLN A 75 12.70 -4.60 3.87
C GLN A 75 13.64 -4.56 2.66
N GLN A 76 13.22 -3.87 1.59
CA GLN A 76 14.06 -3.72 0.39
C GLN A 76 15.37 -2.98 0.69
N ILE A 77 15.35 -1.99 1.58
CA ILE A 77 16.55 -1.27 2.02
C ILE A 77 17.51 -2.20 2.77
N GLU A 78 16.99 -3.07 3.63
CA GLU A 78 17.79 -4.06 4.36
C GLU A 78 18.42 -5.08 3.40
N ASP A 79 17.66 -5.57 2.42
CA ASP A 79 18.15 -6.50 1.40
C ASP A 79 19.26 -5.87 0.55
N LEU A 80 19.10 -4.61 0.12
CA LEU A 80 20.15 -3.87 -0.60
C LEU A 80 21.40 -3.67 0.26
N ALA A 81 21.24 -3.37 1.55
CA ALA A 81 22.35 -3.21 2.47
C ALA A 81 23.11 -4.54 2.71
N ALA A 82 22.38 -5.66 2.77
CA ALA A 82 22.97 -6.99 2.87
C ALA A 82 23.73 -7.36 1.59
N GLN A 83 23.18 -7.05 0.41
CA GLN A 83 23.83 -7.28 -0.88
C GLN A 83 25.12 -6.45 -1.02
N ALA A 84 25.11 -5.19 -0.56
CA ALA A 84 26.29 -4.34 -0.55
C ALA A 84 27.45 -4.96 0.25
N LYS A 85 27.13 -5.56 1.40
CA LYS A 85 28.11 -6.23 2.27
C LYS A 85 28.65 -7.52 1.66
N SER A 86 27.78 -8.33 1.02
CA SER A 86 28.14 -9.68 0.56
C SER A 86 28.86 -9.69 -0.80
N ARG A 87 28.61 -8.70 -1.65
CA ARG A 87 29.10 -8.65 -3.05
C ARG A 87 30.15 -7.58 -3.33
N GLY A 88 30.68 -6.94 -2.29
CA GLY A 88 31.81 -6.01 -2.42
C GLY A 88 31.61 -4.92 -3.48
N GLY A 89 30.57 -4.04 -3.31
CA GLY A 89 30.40 -2.88 -4.18
C GLY A 89 29.29 -2.99 -5.23
N ALA A 90 28.46 -4.04 -5.20
CA ALA A 90 27.29 -4.16 -6.09
C ALA A 90 26.27 -3.02 -5.85
N VAL A 91 26.20 -2.51 -4.63
CA VAL A 91 25.46 -1.30 -4.27
C VAL A 91 26.44 -0.33 -3.61
N SER A 92 26.58 0.87 -4.15
CA SER A 92 27.55 1.84 -3.61
C SER A 92 27.10 2.39 -2.24
N ASP A 93 28.07 2.66 -1.35
CA ASP A 93 27.80 3.31 -0.06
C ASP A 93 27.07 4.64 -0.22
N ARG A 94 27.35 5.36 -1.31
CA ARG A 94 26.67 6.60 -1.66
C ARG A 94 25.18 6.38 -1.97
N ALA A 95 24.84 5.32 -2.70
CA ALA A 95 23.44 4.97 -2.97
C ALA A 95 22.70 4.64 -1.68
N LEU A 96 23.28 3.84 -0.80
CA LEU A 96 22.70 3.55 0.52
C LEU A 96 22.54 4.80 1.39
N ALA A 97 23.51 5.74 1.35
CA ALA A 97 23.40 7.00 2.06
C ALA A 97 22.24 7.87 1.52
N ASN A 98 22.05 7.89 0.20
CA ASN A 98 20.94 8.60 -0.43
C ASN A 98 19.59 8.00 -0.02
N ILE A 99 19.45 6.66 -0.07
CA ILE A 99 18.24 5.95 0.37
C ILE A 99 17.90 6.30 1.83
N ARG A 100 18.86 6.22 2.74
CA ARG A 100 18.66 6.57 4.16
C ARG A 100 18.25 8.03 4.34
N THR A 101 18.75 8.93 3.50
CA THR A 101 18.38 10.34 3.54
C THR A 101 16.95 10.55 3.04
N SER A 102 16.56 9.90 1.95
CA SER A 102 15.19 9.91 1.44
C SER A 102 14.21 9.33 2.47
N ARG A 103 14.57 8.22 3.10
CA ARG A 103 13.77 7.59 4.16
C ARG A 103 13.50 8.54 5.35
N ARG A 104 14.53 9.25 5.82
CA ARG A 104 14.37 10.28 6.86
C ARG A 104 13.49 11.44 6.41
N THR A 105 13.48 11.77 5.12
CA THR A 105 12.60 12.80 4.58
C THR A 105 11.14 12.37 4.61
N VAL A 106 10.84 11.12 4.29
CA VAL A 106 9.49 10.56 4.46
C VAL A 106 9.04 10.66 5.92
N ASP A 107 9.89 10.28 6.88
CA ASP A 107 9.55 10.36 8.31
C ASP A 107 9.26 11.81 8.77
N ARG A 108 10.03 12.79 8.27
CA ARG A 108 9.74 14.20 8.57
C ARG A 108 8.40 14.66 8.04
N ASN A 109 8.06 14.24 6.80
CA ASN A 109 6.79 14.61 6.18
C ASN A 109 5.61 13.91 6.85
N LEU A 110 5.76 12.65 7.28
CA LEU A 110 4.74 11.95 8.05
C LEU A 110 4.40 12.67 9.36
N ARG A 111 5.39 13.20 10.06
CA ARG A 111 5.15 13.99 11.27
C ARG A 111 4.36 15.28 11.03
N GLN A 112 4.39 15.81 9.79
CA GLN A 112 3.61 17.00 9.44
C GLN A 112 2.10 16.70 9.32
N ILE A 113 1.71 15.43 9.16
CA ILE A 113 0.30 15.01 9.11
C ILE A 113 -0.41 15.34 10.41
N ASP A 114 0.24 15.15 11.56
CA ASP A 114 -0.36 15.39 12.86
C ASP A 114 -0.62 16.90 13.12
N ALA A 115 0.22 17.75 12.52
CA ALA A 115 0.08 19.22 12.58
C ALA A 115 -0.71 19.81 11.41
N ALA A 116 -1.22 18.97 10.49
CA ALA A 116 -1.96 19.44 9.34
C ALA A 116 -3.32 20.01 9.73
N THR A 117 -3.78 21.01 8.97
CA THR A 117 -5.11 21.60 9.03
C THR A 117 -5.84 21.33 7.71
N ALA A 118 -7.15 21.49 7.68
CA ALA A 118 -7.92 21.35 6.44
C ALA A 118 -7.38 22.27 5.32
N ALA A 119 -6.91 23.48 5.67
CA ALA A 119 -6.39 24.45 4.72
C ALA A 119 -5.05 24.06 4.08
N ASN A 120 -4.20 23.28 4.78
CA ASN A 120 -2.88 22.88 4.27
C ASN A 120 -2.78 21.39 3.94
N TRP A 121 -3.83 20.62 4.13
CA TRP A 121 -3.86 19.18 3.97
C TRP A 121 -3.34 18.70 2.61
N GLU A 122 -3.83 19.27 1.53
CA GLU A 122 -3.41 18.88 0.18
C GLU A 122 -1.90 19.08 -0.03
N LYS A 123 -1.34 20.16 0.49
CA LYS A 123 0.09 20.41 0.44
C LYS A 123 0.90 19.38 1.23
N VAL A 124 0.42 19.04 2.44
CA VAL A 124 1.06 18.03 3.29
C VAL A 124 1.00 16.66 2.62
N LYS A 125 -0.17 16.24 2.13
CA LYS A 125 -0.37 14.97 1.42
C LYS A 125 0.56 14.85 0.21
N GLN A 126 0.63 15.89 -0.64
CA GLN A 126 1.53 15.93 -1.78
C GLN A 126 3.02 15.88 -1.36
N GLY A 127 3.35 16.49 -0.23
CA GLY A 127 4.72 16.44 0.32
C GLY A 127 5.12 15.02 0.73
N VAL A 128 4.20 14.29 1.38
CA VAL A 128 4.42 12.88 1.76
C VAL A 128 4.57 12.01 0.52
N ASN A 129 3.63 12.10 -0.44
CA ASN A 129 3.67 11.28 -1.65
C ASN A 129 4.98 11.49 -2.41
N ARG A 130 5.39 12.73 -2.68
CA ARG A 130 6.66 13.02 -3.35
C ARG A 130 7.88 12.48 -2.60
N ALA A 131 7.84 12.47 -1.28
CA ALA A 131 8.94 11.92 -0.49
C ALA A 131 9.00 10.38 -0.61
N VAL A 132 7.86 9.70 -0.68
CA VAL A 132 7.78 8.25 -0.94
C VAL A 132 8.26 7.93 -2.35
N ASP A 133 7.82 8.69 -3.36
CA ASP A 133 8.24 8.51 -4.75
C ASP A 133 9.77 8.66 -4.88
N ASN A 134 10.35 9.71 -4.29
CA ASN A 134 11.80 9.92 -4.28
C ASN A 134 12.57 8.80 -3.55
N LEU A 135 11.99 8.21 -2.52
CA LEU A 135 12.58 7.07 -1.84
C LEU A 135 12.56 5.82 -2.73
N THR A 136 11.44 5.57 -3.39
CA THR A 136 11.29 4.44 -4.34
C THR A 136 12.28 4.58 -5.49
N GLU A 137 12.38 5.76 -6.10
CA GLU A 137 13.35 6.05 -7.16
C GLU A 137 14.81 5.82 -6.68
N ALA A 138 15.15 6.28 -5.47
CA ALA A 138 16.49 6.07 -4.92
C ALA A 138 16.83 4.58 -4.74
N ILE A 139 15.83 3.74 -4.42
CA ILE A 139 15.98 2.28 -4.32
C ILE A 139 16.16 1.67 -5.70
N GLU A 140 15.34 2.04 -6.68
CA GLU A 140 15.41 1.52 -8.06
C GLU A 140 16.78 1.82 -8.69
N VAL A 141 17.28 3.05 -8.51
CA VAL A 141 18.61 3.46 -9.01
C VAL A 141 19.75 2.69 -8.33
N ALA A 142 19.55 2.26 -7.08
CA ALA A 142 20.54 1.50 -6.31
C ALA A 142 20.57 0.01 -6.66
N GLN A 143 19.57 -0.54 -7.33
CA GLN A 143 19.51 -1.94 -7.70
C GLN A 143 20.59 -2.27 -8.74
N PRO A 144 21.35 -3.36 -8.56
CA PRO A 144 22.32 -3.81 -9.56
C PRO A 144 21.61 -4.22 -10.84
N LYS A 145 22.07 -3.68 -11.96
CA LYS A 145 21.59 -4.02 -13.31
C LYS A 145 22.24 -5.28 -13.82
#